data_bc8e16bc4367f2313a594969b8dcb992
#
_entry.id   bc8e16bc4367f2313a594969b8dcb992
#
_cell.length_a   1.000
_cell.length_b   1.000
_cell.length_c   1.000
_cell.angle_alpha   90.00
_cell.angle_beta   90.00
_cell.angle_gamma   90.00
#
_symmetry.space_group_name_H-M   'P 1'
#
loop_
_entity.id
_entity.type
_entity.pdbx_description
1 polymer ?
#
loop_
_entity_poly.entity_id
_entity_poly.type
_entity_poly.pdbx_seq_one_letter_code
_entity_poly.pdbx_strand_id
1 'polypeptide(L)'
;RRVAHDDPFGAWEVDLHGHQVVYRVAGSGPPVVLIHGMVNSSRHWRPVALRLAERHTVIAPDLIGHGDSATPRGDYSLGAHATVIRDLLSALGIGSATVVGHSFGGGVAMVFFWQFPHRVERLGLVSSGGLGPEVSPLLRSIALPGASALVSLAGAERVTDGLERAGTALRRRGSGLGVQLQAIARALRPLGGPGAREAFVHTLRAVIDARGQRVGAADRLYLLEAVPTLIAWGERDRTIPIEHGRAAHAAVPHSRFVELEGAAHFPHLEAPEALAGALLDWIAATEPASLDDEAWRKLLRRRASARPRAA
;
A
#
# COMPACT_ATOMS: atom_id res chain seq x y z
N ARG A 1 -17.13 -15.53 -3.19
CA ARG A 1 -18.34 -15.23 -3.98
C ARG A 1 -18.12 -13.99 -4.81
N ARG A 2 -18.52 -13.98 -6.09
CA ARG A 2 -18.42 -12.80 -6.98
C ARG A 2 -19.53 -11.79 -6.68
N VAL A 3 -19.17 -10.52 -6.54
CA VAL A 3 -20.09 -9.44 -6.14
C VAL A 3 -20.54 -8.58 -7.35
N ALA A 4 -19.72 -8.50 -8.42
CA ALA A 4 -20.04 -7.76 -9.64
C ALA A 4 -19.69 -8.56 -10.89
N HIS A 5 -20.60 -8.61 -11.89
CA HIS A 5 -20.49 -9.54 -13.02
C HIS A 5 -19.83 -8.97 -14.29
N ASP A 6 -19.88 -7.64 -14.52
CA ASP A 6 -19.46 -7.01 -15.80
C ASP A 6 -18.18 -6.16 -15.73
N ASP A 7 -17.51 -6.08 -14.58
CA ASP A 7 -16.25 -5.35 -14.43
C ASP A 7 -15.06 -6.30 -14.69
N PRO A 8 -14.15 -6.00 -15.65
CA PRO A 8 -12.93 -6.78 -15.86
C PRO A 8 -12.01 -6.80 -14.61
N PHE A 9 -12.16 -5.84 -13.69
CA PHE A 9 -11.58 -5.85 -12.35
C PHE A 9 -12.66 -6.20 -11.33
N GLY A 10 -13.17 -7.43 -11.44
CA GLY A 10 -14.33 -7.92 -10.70
C GLY A 10 -14.11 -8.01 -9.20
N ALA A 11 -15.15 -7.68 -8.43
CA ALA A 11 -15.13 -7.78 -6.98
C ALA A 11 -15.59 -9.16 -6.50
N TRP A 12 -14.87 -9.68 -5.52
CA TRP A 12 -15.09 -10.95 -4.87
C TRP A 12 -15.07 -10.77 -3.35
N GLU A 13 -15.70 -11.69 -2.64
CA GLU A 13 -15.69 -11.71 -1.18
C GLU A 13 -15.30 -13.12 -0.68
N VAL A 14 -14.63 -13.15 0.44
CA VAL A 14 -14.29 -14.34 1.20
C VAL A 14 -14.46 -14.06 2.69
N ASP A 15 -14.95 -15.03 3.44
CA ASP A 15 -14.93 -14.98 4.90
C ASP A 15 -13.58 -15.50 5.40
N LEU A 16 -12.88 -14.67 6.16
CA LEU A 16 -11.64 -15.03 6.86
C LEU A 16 -11.85 -14.80 8.35
N HIS A 17 -11.92 -15.88 9.10
CA HIS A 17 -12.06 -15.86 10.56
C HIS A 17 -13.33 -15.11 11.04
N GLY A 18 -14.45 -15.22 10.32
CA GLY A 18 -15.70 -14.53 10.62
C GLY A 18 -15.76 -13.07 10.14
N HIS A 19 -14.78 -12.63 9.35
CA HIS A 19 -14.76 -11.30 8.78
C HIS A 19 -14.76 -11.34 7.26
N GLN A 20 -15.69 -10.62 6.65
CA GLN A 20 -15.75 -10.48 5.20
C GLN A 20 -14.56 -9.67 4.69
N VAL A 21 -13.77 -10.26 3.81
CA VAL A 21 -12.70 -9.59 3.05
C VAL A 21 -13.14 -9.48 1.61
N VAL A 22 -13.19 -8.25 1.10
CA VAL A 22 -13.47 -7.98 -0.31
C VAL A 22 -12.13 -7.83 -1.04
N TYR A 23 -12.05 -8.39 -2.22
CA TYR A 23 -10.88 -8.26 -3.08
C TYR A 23 -11.29 -8.20 -4.55
N ARG A 24 -10.43 -7.64 -5.39
CA ARG A 24 -10.65 -7.56 -6.83
C ARG A 24 -9.63 -8.41 -7.56
N VAL A 25 -10.08 -9.01 -8.67
CA VAL A 25 -9.23 -9.85 -9.51
C VAL A 25 -9.41 -9.47 -10.97
N ALA A 26 -8.29 -9.43 -11.70
CA ALA A 26 -8.27 -9.30 -13.15
C ALA A 26 -7.12 -10.11 -13.76
N GLY A 27 -7.29 -10.53 -15.03
CA GLY A 27 -6.25 -11.18 -15.80
C GLY A 27 -5.97 -12.64 -15.45
N SER A 28 -4.88 -13.15 -16.02
CA SER A 28 -4.36 -14.50 -15.80
C SER A 28 -2.84 -14.50 -15.96
N GLY A 29 -2.15 -15.45 -15.31
CA GLY A 29 -0.70 -15.57 -15.30
C GLY A 29 -0.11 -15.47 -13.90
N PRO A 30 1.20 -15.17 -13.74
CA PRO A 30 1.85 -15.05 -12.45
C PRO A 30 1.16 -14.03 -11.53
N PRO A 31 1.00 -14.34 -10.23
CA PRO A 31 0.19 -13.51 -9.33
C PRO A 31 0.91 -12.20 -8.94
N VAL A 32 0.16 -11.10 -8.96
CA VAL A 32 0.57 -9.79 -8.46
C VAL A 32 -0.46 -9.29 -7.46
N VAL A 33 -0.02 -9.01 -6.25
CA VAL A 33 -0.86 -8.46 -5.17
C VAL A 33 -0.65 -6.96 -5.07
N LEU A 34 -1.73 -6.18 -5.13
CA LEU A 34 -1.72 -4.72 -5.03
C LEU A 34 -2.37 -4.25 -3.73
N ILE A 35 -1.57 -3.75 -2.79
CA ILE A 35 -2.00 -3.32 -1.46
C ILE A 35 -2.17 -1.80 -1.45
N HIS A 36 -3.40 -1.34 -1.19
CA HIS A 36 -3.72 0.09 -1.17
C HIS A 36 -3.24 0.80 0.10
N GLY A 37 -3.17 2.13 0.04
CA GLY A 37 -2.85 2.99 1.16
C GLY A 37 -4.02 3.18 2.14
N MET A 38 -3.75 3.86 3.24
CA MET A 38 -4.72 4.23 4.26
C MET A 38 -5.90 5.01 3.65
N VAL A 39 -7.12 4.78 4.13
CA VAL A 39 -8.38 5.38 3.63
C VAL A 39 -8.71 5.10 2.16
N ASN A 40 -7.92 4.29 1.48
CA ASN A 40 -8.14 3.89 0.09
C ASN A 40 -8.89 2.55 0.01
N SER A 41 -8.98 2.02 -1.19
CA SER A 41 -9.53 0.70 -1.49
C SER A 41 -8.84 0.10 -2.71
N SER A 42 -9.06 -1.16 -2.96
CA SER A 42 -8.62 -1.86 -4.16
C SER A 42 -9.00 -1.15 -5.47
N ARG A 43 -10.11 -0.41 -5.47
CA ARG A 43 -10.62 0.34 -6.64
C ARG A 43 -9.61 1.38 -7.16
N HIS A 44 -8.77 1.93 -6.28
CA HIS A 44 -7.77 2.93 -6.66
C HIS A 44 -6.65 2.34 -7.54
N TRP A 45 -6.43 1.03 -7.43
CA TRP A 45 -5.48 0.33 -8.27
C TRP A 45 -5.98 0.03 -9.69
N ARG A 46 -7.29 0.23 -9.97
CA ARG A 46 -7.93 -0.17 -11.25
C ARG A 46 -7.14 0.23 -12.50
N PRO A 47 -6.65 1.48 -12.66
CA PRO A 47 -5.92 1.87 -13.87
C PRO A 47 -4.64 1.05 -14.09
N VAL A 48 -3.86 0.84 -13.02
CA VAL A 48 -2.63 0.04 -13.04
C VAL A 48 -2.95 -1.45 -13.16
N ALA A 49 -3.95 -1.92 -12.42
CA ALA A 49 -4.36 -3.33 -12.38
C ALA A 49 -4.75 -3.86 -13.76
N LEU A 50 -5.52 -3.09 -14.54
CA LEU A 50 -5.94 -3.50 -15.88
C LEU A 50 -4.76 -3.63 -16.86
N ARG A 51 -3.73 -2.82 -16.72
CA ARG A 51 -2.50 -2.93 -17.52
C ARG A 51 -1.67 -4.17 -17.13
N LEU A 52 -1.52 -4.42 -15.82
CA LEU A 52 -0.85 -5.63 -15.35
C LEU A 52 -1.61 -6.91 -15.71
N ALA A 53 -2.94 -6.84 -15.73
CA ALA A 53 -3.84 -7.96 -16.02
C ALA A 53 -3.70 -8.52 -17.45
N GLU A 54 -3.06 -7.79 -18.36
CA GLU A 54 -2.74 -8.28 -19.71
C GLU A 54 -1.82 -9.51 -19.68
N ARG A 55 -1.02 -9.67 -18.60
CA ARG A 55 0.00 -10.73 -18.49
C ARG A 55 0.05 -11.41 -17.11
N HIS A 56 -0.73 -10.92 -16.13
CA HIS A 56 -0.65 -11.35 -14.73
C HIS A 56 -2.05 -11.56 -14.16
N THR A 57 -2.14 -12.43 -13.16
CA THR A 57 -3.30 -12.48 -12.27
C THR A 57 -3.12 -11.41 -11.20
N VAL A 58 -3.87 -10.32 -11.31
CA VAL A 58 -3.81 -9.21 -10.36
C VAL A 58 -4.84 -9.41 -9.25
N ILE A 59 -4.41 -9.37 -8.00
CA ILE A 59 -5.26 -9.48 -6.81
C ILE A 59 -5.10 -8.19 -5.99
N ALA A 60 -6.18 -7.47 -5.76
CA ALA A 60 -6.17 -6.26 -4.94
C ALA A 60 -7.19 -6.39 -3.82
N PRO A 61 -6.76 -6.68 -2.58
CA PRO A 61 -7.65 -6.71 -1.42
C PRO A 61 -8.04 -5.30 -0.97
N ASP A 62 -9.27 -5.16 -0.47
CA ASP A 62 -9.61 -4.11 0.47
C ASP A 62 -9.13 -4.55 1.85
N LEU A 63 -8.22 -3.80 2.45
CA LEU A 63 -7.72 -4.11 3.79
C LEU A 63 -8.86 -4.06 4.82
N ILE A 64 -8.81 -4.89 5.85
CA ILE A 64 -9.77 -4.83 6.96
C ILE A 64 -9.86 -3.39 7.50
N GLY A 65 -11.08 -2.90 7.70
CA GLY A 65 -11.33 -1.51 8.07
C GLY A 65 -11.38 -0.51 6.91
N HIS A 66 -11.19 -0.99 5.67
CA HIS A 66 -11.12 -0.15 4.46
C HIS A 66 -12.00 -0.71 3.34
N GLY A 67 -12.36 0.17 2.40
CA GLY A 67 -13.13 -0.19 1.22
C GLY A 67 -14.46 -0.86 1.56
N ASP A 68 -14.72 -2.00 0.94
CA ASP A 68 -15.93 -2.81 1.14
C ASP A 68 -15.68 -3.99 2.11
N SER A 69 -14.47 -4.13 2.69
CA SER A 69 -14.16 -5.13 3.70
C SER A 69 -14.75 -4.78 5.06
N ALA A 70 -14.92 -5.79 5.92
CA ALA A 70 -15.44 -5.63 7.27
C ALA A 70 -14.61 -4.64 8.11
N THR A 71 -15.27 -4.00 9.08
CA THR A 71 -14.66 -3.07 10.03
C THR A 71 -14.80 -3.59 11.48
N PRO A 72 -14.23 -4.76 11.82
CA PRO A 72 -14.35 -5.33 13.16
C PRO A 72 -13.62 -4.48 14.19
N ARG A 73 -13.99 -4.63 15.47
CA ARG A 73 -13.13 -4.21 16.56
C ARG A 73 -11.92 -5.15 16.65
N GLY A 74 -10.71 -4.63 16.57
CA GLY A 74 -9.53 -5.48 16.59
C GLY A 74 -8.23 -4.74 16.34
N ASP A 75 -7.20 -5.52 15.96
CA ASP A 75 -5.87 -5.01 15.65
C ASP A 75 -5.79 -4.54 14.18
N TYR A 76 -5.39 -3.30 13.98
CA TYR A 76 -5.17 -2.66 12.68
C TYR A 76 -3.69 -2.36 12.43
N SER A 77 -2.79 -3.10 13.11
CA SER A 77 -1.35 -2.98 12.87
C SER A 77 -0.95 -3.50 11.49
N LEU A 78 0.24 -3.11 11.04
CA LEU A 78 0.82 -3.63 9.80
C LEU A 78 0.90 -5.17 9.80
N GLY A 79 1.22 -5.77 10.96
CA GLY A 79 1.30 -7.23 11.12
C GLY A 79 -0.07 -7.92 10.99
N ALA A 80 -1.12 -7.34 11.54
CA ALA A 80 -2.48 -7.85 11.41
C ALA A 80 -2.92 -7.84 9.94
N HIS A 81 -2.70 -6.73 9.23
CA HIS A 81 -2.99 -6.65 7.79
C HIS A 81 -2.17 -7.64 6.97
N ALA A 82 -0.88 -7.80 7.27
CA ALA A 82 -0.03 -8.79 6.61
C ALA A 82 -0.56 -10.23 6.79
N THR A 83 -1.05 -10.56 7.98
CA THR A 83 -1.66 -11.85 8.27
C THR A 83 -2.93 -12.08 7.43
N VAL A 84 -3.81 -11.09 7.32
CA VAL A 84 -5.02 -11.18 6.48
C VAL A 84 -4.65 -11.40 5.01
N ILE A 85 -3.60 -10.75 4.50
CA ILE A 85 -3.13 -10.97 3.11
C ILE A 85 -2.61 -12.41 2.95
N ARG A 86 -1.85 -12.94 3.93
CA ARG A 86 -1.42 -14.34 3.91
C ARG A 86 -2.61 -15.29 3.83
N ASP A 87 -3.64 -15.06 4.63
CA ASP A 87 -4.82 -15.92 4.69
C ASP A 87 -5.66 -15.81 3.41
N LEU A 88 -5.78 -14.61 2.84
CA LEU A 88 -6.41 -14.42 1.54
C LEU A 88 -5.69 -15.21 0.45
N LEU A 89 -4.37 -15.08 0.33
CA LEU A 89 -3.60 -15.81 -0.67
C LEU A 89 -3.70 -17.32 -0.47
N SER A 90 -3.71 -17.79 0.78
CA SER A 90 -3.91 -19.21 1.10
C SER A 90 -5.29 -19.69 0.69
N ALA A 91 -6.35 -18.92 0.96
CA ALA A 91 -7.71 -19.25 0.55
C ALA A 91 -7.89 -19.27 -0.99
N LEU A 92 -7.07 -18.51 -1.71
CA LEU A 92 -7.03 -18.48 -3.17
C LEU A 92 -6.09 -19.54 -3.78
N GLY A 93 -5.40 -20.34 -2.97
CA GLY A 93 -4.44 -21.36 -3.44
C GLY A 93 -3.14 -20.76 -4.00
N ILE A 94 -2.80 -19.51 -3.65
CA ILE A 94 -1.62 -18.81 -4.14
C ILE A 94 -0.48 -19.00 -3.13
N GLY A 95 0.59 -19.67 -3.55
CA GLY A 95 1.75 -19.95 -2.72
C GLY A 95 2.66 -18.75 -2.52
N SER A 96 2.98 -18.04 -3.60
CA SER A 96 3.83 -16.85 -3.62
C SER A 96 3.35 -15.84 -4.66
N ALA A 97 3.78 -14.60 -4.58
CA ALA A 97 3.38 -13.54 -5.49
C ALA A 97 4.40 -12.40 -5.55
N THR A 98 4.34 -11.61 -6.62
CA THR A 98 4.86 -10.25 -6.63
C THR A 98 3.94 -9.38 -5.77
N VAL A 99 4.49 -8.70 -4.75
CA VAL A 99 3.72 -7.89 -3.80
C VAL A 99 4.06 -6.42 -3.97
N VAL A 100 3.06 -5.59 -4.27
CA VAL A 100 3.22 -4.15 -4.48
C VAL A 100 2.34 -3.40 -3.49
N GLY A 101 2.92 -2.49 -2.73
CA GLY A 101 2.16 -1.70 -1.74
C GLY A 101 2.34 -0.20 -1.93
N HIS A 102 1.23 0.55 -1.83
CA HIS A 102 1.22 2.01 -1.87
C HIS A 102 1.08 2.59 -0.46
N SER A 103 1.92 3.56 -0.10
CA SER A 103 1.80 4.33 1.15
C SER A 103 1.77 3.39 2.37
N PHE A 104 0.71 3.40 3.18
CA PHE A 104 0.49 2.43 4.26
C PHE A 104 0.60 0.98 3.77
N GLY A 105 0.04 0.69 2.60
CA GLY A 105 0.16 -0.63 1.97
C GLY A 105 1.60 -1.05 1.64
N GLY A 106 2.50 -0.10 1.43
CA GLY A 106 3.94 -0.37 1.31
C GLY A 106 4.55 -0.85 2.63
N GLY A 107 4.15 -0.21 3.74
CA GLY A 107 4.50 -0.70 5.08
C GLY A 107 3.96 -2.11 5.35
N VAL A 108 2.70 -2.38 4.95
CA VAL A 108 2.11 -3.74 5.04
C VAL A 108 2.89 -4.73 4.18
N ALA A 109 3.26 -4.37 2.94
CA ALA A 109 4.03 -5.22 2.04
C ALA A 109 5.41 -5.59 2.61
N MET A 110 6.12 -4.62 3.22
CA MET A 110 7.39 -4.89 3.90
C MET A 110 7.21 -5.84 5.09
N VAL A 111 6.20 -5.61 5.94
CA VAL A 111 5.91 -6.49 7.08
C VAL A 111 5.48 -7.88 6.60
N PHE A 112 4.71 -7.96 5.53
CA PHE A 112 4.34 -9.24 4.89
C PHE A 112 5.59 -10.01 4.44
N PHE A 113 6.54 -9.36 3.79
CA PHE A 113 7.82 -9.98 3.41
C PHE A 113 8.61 -10.46 4.63
N TRP A 114 8.68 -9.68 5.70
CA TRP A 114 9.44 -10.09 6.90
C TRP A 114 8.80 -11.24 7.67
N GLN A 115 7.47 -11.32 7.67
CA GLN A 115 6.74 -12.41 8.35
C GLN A 115 6.65 -13.68 7.50
N PHE A 116 6.54 -13.52 6.19
CA PHE A 116 6.28 -14.61 5.25
C PHE A 116 7.21 -14.53 4.03
N PRO A 117 8.56 -14.58 4.21
CA PRO A 117 9.52 -14.32 3.13
C PRO A 117 9.37 -15.27 1.94
N HIS A 118 8.99 -16.53 2.18
CA HIS A 118 8.75 -17.53 1.15
C HIS A 118 7.51 -17.25 0.28
N ARG A 119 6.69 -16.27 0.67
CA ARG A 119 5.48 -15.84 -0.06
C ARG A 119 5.73 -14.68 -1.02
N VAL A 120 6.92 -14.08 -1.00
CA VAL A 120 7.22 -12.87 -1.77
C VAL A 120 8.28 -13.14 -2.82
N GLU A 121 7.88 -13.12 -4.08
CA GLU A 121 8.74 -13.27 -5.24
C GLU A 121 9.46 -11.97 -5.59
N ARG A 122 8.78 -10.84 -5.44
CA ARG A 122 9.26 -9.48 -5.71
C ARG A 122 8.53 -8.50 -4.83
N LEU A 123 9.18 -7.41 -4.43
CA LEU A 123 8.60 -6.38 -3.57
C LEU A 123 8.60 -5.01 -4.26
N GLY A 124 7.42 -4.45 -4.51
CA GLY A 124 7.22 -3.11 -5.03
C GLY A 124 6.75 -2.14 -3.95
N LEU A 125 7.44 -1.02 -3.79
CA LEU A 125 7.15 0.02 -2.80
C LEU A 125 6.82 1.32 -3.53
N VAL A 126 5.55 1.73 -3.49
CA VAL A 126 5.04 2.92 -4.21
C VAL A 126 4.71 4.01 -3.20
N SER A 127 5.47 5.12 -3.20
CA SER A 127 5.32 6.23 -2.22
C SER A 127 5.13 5.70 -0.79
N SER A 128 5.97 4.73 -0.39
CA SER A 128 5.75 3.84 0.75
C SER A 128 5.93 4.53 2.10
N GLY A 129 5.05 4.22 3.05
CA GLY A 129 5.31 4.46 4.47
C GLY A 129 6.40 3.55 5.01
N GLY A 130 7.01 3.94 6.15
CA GLY A 130 7.99 3.14 6.88
C GLY A 130 9.45 3.27 6.41
N LEU A 131 9.76 4.08 5.39
CA LEU A 131 11.11 4.27 4.88
C LEU A 131 11.83 5.50 5.47
N GLY A 132 11.13 6.31 6.24
CA GLY A 132 11.67 7.47 6.95
C GLY A 132 10.67 8.02 7.95
N PRO A 133 11.07 8.93 8.84
CA PRO A 133 10.21 9.41 9.92
C PRO A 133 9.20 10.48 9.47
N GLU A 134 9.47 11.23 8.41
CA GLU A 134 8.66 12.37 8.01
C GLU A 134 7.35 11.93 7.36
N VAL A 135 6.30 12.65 7.69
CA VAL A 135 4.97 12.57 7.07
C VAL A 135 4.28 13.92 7.20
N SER A 136 3.31 14.18 6.34
CA SER A 136 2.64 15.49 6.30
C SER A 136 2.13 15.94 7.68
N PRO A 137 2.24 17.25 8.00
CA PRO A 137 1.75 17.79 9.28
C PRO A 137 0.26 17.51 9.51
N LEU A 138 -0.54 17.44 8.43
CA LEU A 138 -1.96 17.10 8.51
C LEU A 138 -2.18 15.70 9.11
N LEU A 139 -1.47 14.68 8.62
CA LEU A 139 -1.60 13.32 9.15
C LEU A 139 -1.16 13.23 10.62
N ARG A 140 -0.10 13.97 11.00
CA ARG A 140 0.34 14.06 12.40
C ARG A 140 -0.73 14.70 13.29
N SER A 141 -1.39 15.75 12.82
CA SER A 141 -2.46 16.41 13.59
C SER A 141 -3.69 15.52 13.78
N ILE A 142 -4.03 14.71 12.76
CA ILE A 142 -5.15 13.75 12.84
C ILE A 142 -4.83 12.59 13.81
N ALA A 143 -3.57 12.24 14.00
CA ALA A 143 -3.16 11.20 14.94
C ALA A 143 -3.33 11.62 16.42
N LEU A 144 -3.45 12.93 16.71
CA LEU A 144 -3.60 13.44 18.07
C LEU A 144 -4.92 12.98 18.71
N PRO A 145 -4.95 12.84 20.06
CA PRO A 145 -6.19 12.62 20.78
C PRO A 145 -7.23 13.72 20.50
N GLY A 146 -8.49 13.34 20.34
CA GLY A 146 -9.59 14.29 20.07
C GLY A 146 -9.79 14.67 18.60
N ALA A 147 -8.87 14.36 17.68
CA ALA A 147 -9.02 14.69 16.26
C ALA A 147 -10.11 13.91 15.51
N SER A 148 -10.71 12.88 16.12
CA SER A 148 -11.76 12.06 15.51
C SER A 148 -12.99 12.86 15.06
N ALA A 149 -13.33 13.95 15.77
CA ALA A 149 -14.41 14.85 15.37
C ALA A 149 -14.08 15.60 14.07
N LEU A 150 -12.83 16.03 13.89
CA LEU A 150 -12.36 16.67 12.65
C LEU A 150 -12.39 15.69 11.48
N VAL A 151 -12.03 14.43 11.71
CA VAL A 151 -12.12 13.36 10.71
C VAL A 151 -13.57 13.12 10.28
N SER A 152 -14.51 13.11 11.23
CA SER A 152 -15.94 12.99 10.95
C SER A 152 -16.44 14.16 10.08
N LEU A 153 -16.04 15.38 10.40
CA LEU A 153 -16.41 16.57 9.63
C LEU A 153 -15.81 16.51 8.22
N ALA A 154 -14.55 16.10 8.09
CA ALA A 154 -13.89 15.95 6.78
C ALA A 154 -14.57 14.88 5.89
N GLY A 155 -15.11 13.81 6.50
CA GLY A 155 -15.88 12.76 5.82
C GLY A 155 -17.33 13.12 5.54
N ALA A 156 -17.82 14.27 6.01
CA ALA A 156 -19.19 14.70 5.78
C ALA A 156 -19.47 14.86 4.27
N GLU A 157 -20.65 14.41 3.81
CA GLU A 157 -21.02 14.41 2.39
C GLU A 157 -20.84 15.79 1.73
N ARG A 158 -21.25 16.87 2.42
CA ARG A 158 -21.11 18.24 1.88
C ARG A 158 -19.65 18.60 1.59
N VAL A 159 -18.70 18.16 2.43
CA VAL A 159 -17.27 18.42 2.26
C VAL A 159 -16.72 17.58 1.11
N THR A 160 -17.00 16.28 1.13
CA THR A 160 -16.52 15.35 0.09
C THR A 160 -17.12 15.66 -1.29
N ASP A 161 -18.40 16.06 -1.37
CA ASP A 161 -19.03 16.50 -2.62
C ASP A 161 -18.44 17.81 -3.13
N GLY A 162 -18.12 18.74 -2.23
CA GLY A 162 -17.43 19.99 -2.57
C GLY A 162 -16.05 19.72 -3.19
N LEU A 163 -15.27 18.86 -2.56
CA LEU A 163 -13.95 18.44 -3.07
C LEU A 163 -14.07 17.71 -4.42
N GLU A 164 -15.05 16.84 -4.59
CA GLU A 164 -15.25 16.10 -5.83
C GLU A 164 -15.65 17.01 -6.99
N ARG A 165 -16.54 18.01 -6.76
CA ARG A 165 -16.91 19.02 -7.75
C ARG A 165 -15.73 19.91 -8.14
N ALA A 166 -14.97 20.39 -7.17
CA ALA A 166 -13.75 21.17 -7.40
C ALA A 166 -12.72 20.35 -8.19
N GLY A 167 -12.52 19.10 -7.79
CA GLY A 167 -11.63 18.16 -8.48
C GLY A 167 -12.04 17.93 -9.93
N THR A 168 -13.34 17.75 -10.20
CA THR A 168 -13.87 17.58 -11.55
C THR A 168 -13.63 18.83 -12.42
N ALA A 169 -13.86 20.01 -11.86
CA ALA A 169 -13.64 21.27 -12.57
C ALA A 169 -12.17 21.49 -12.94
N LEU A 170 -11.25 21.20 -12.01
CA LEU A 170 -9.80 21.32 -12.22
C LEU A 170 -9.28 20.26 -13.21
N ARG A 171 -9.78 19.03 -13.14
CA ARG A 171 -9.43 17.97 -14.09
C ARG A 171 -9.83 18.31 -15.52
N ARG A 172 -11.01 18.89 -15.72
CA ARG A 172 -11.46 19.38 -17.04
C ARG A 172 -10.52 20.45 -17.62
N ARG A 173 -9.77 21.15 -16.77
CA ARG A 173 -8.75 22.13 -17.15
C ARG A 173 -7.34 21.53 -17.28
N GLY A 174 -7.21 20.19 -17.26
CA GLY A 174 -5.93 19.49 -17.39
C GLY A 174 -5.05 19.51 -16.13
N SER A 175 -5.60 19.91 -14.97
CA SER A 175 -4.81 20.03 -13.73
C SER A 175 -4.73 18.68 -12.99
N GLY A 176 -3.51 18.21 -12.69
CA GLY A 176 -3.26 17.04 -11.84
C GLY A 176 -3.84 17.21 -10.42
N LEU A 177 -3.96 18.44 -9.91
CA LEU A 177 -4.61 18.72 -8.63
C LEU A 177 -6.07 18.25 -8.62
N GLY A 178 -6.74 18.24 -9.76
CA GLY A 178 -8.10 17.71 -9.89
C GLY A 178 -8.19 16.22 -9.57
N VAL A 179 -7.22 15.43 -9.98
CA VAL A 179 -7.13 13.99 -9.67
C VAL A 179 -6.91 13.78 -8.17
N GLN A 180 -6.02 14.57 -7.57
CA GLN A 180 -5.73 14.51 -6.13
C GLN A 180 -6.96 14.84 -5.29
N LEU A 181 -7.68 15.92 -5.59
CA LEU A 181 -8.90 16.30 -4.87
C LEU A 181 -9.99 15.24 -4.96
N GLN A 182 -10.17 14.62 -6.13
CA GLN A 182 -11.10 13.51 -6.28
C GLN A 182 -10.66 12.27 -5.48
N ALA A 183 -9.37 11.94 -5.48
CA ALA A 183 -8.84 10.85 -4.67
C ALA A 183 -9.06 11.09 -3.18
N ILE A 184 -8.76 12.30 -2.70
CA ILE A 184 -9.00 12.71 -1.30
C ILE A 184 -10.49 12.64 -0.94
N ALA A 185 -11.37 13.15 -1.79
CA ALA A 185 -12.83 13.12 -1.56
C ALA A 185 -13.33 11.67 -1.39
N ARG A 186 -12.91 10.78 -2.29
CA ARG A 186 -13.26 9.35 -2.23
C ARG A 186 -12.69 8.65 -1.00
N ALA A 187 -11.48 9.00 -0.62
CA ALA A 187 -10.84 8.47 0.58
C ALA A 187 -11.55 8.92 1.87
N LEU A 188 -11.98 10.19 1.95
CA LEU A 188 -12.62 10.75 3.13
C LEU A 188 -14.10 10.34 3.29
N ARG A 189 -14.83 10.10 2.20
CA ARG A 189 -16.27 9.81 2.21
C ARG A 189 -16.67 8.68 3.18
N PRO A 190 -15.99 7.52 3.24
CA PRO A 190 -16.31 6.46 4.18
C PRO A 190 -16.14 6.86 5.65
N LEU A 191 -15.28 7.85 5.94
CA LEU A 191 -14.98 8.31 7.31
C LEU A 191 -16.14 9.10 7.96
N GLY A 192 -17.16 9.46 7.19
CA GLY A 192 -18.43 9.94 7.73
C GLY A 192 -19.14 8.89 8.60
N GLY A 193 -18.97 7.60 8.29
CA GLY A 193 -19.49 6.50 9.09
C GLY A 193 -18.61 6.16 10.32
N PRO A 194 -19.21 5.69 11.43
CA PRO A 194 -18.46 5.44 12.67
C PRO A 194 -17.43 4.31 12.54
N GLY A 195 -17.79 3.17 11.94
CA GLY A 195 -16.89 2.01 11.84
C GLY A 195 -15.63 2.29 11.04
N ALA A 196 -15.76 2.85 9.83
CA ALA A 196 -14.62 3.20 8.99
C ALA A 196 -13.75 4.28 9.63
N ARG A 197 -14.36 5.25 10.34
CA ARG A 197 -13.62 6.28 11.08
C ARG A 197 -12.81 5.69 12.22
N GLU A 198 -13.38 4.80 13.03
CA GLU A 198 -12.66 4.12 14.11
C GLU A 198 -11.49 3.30 13.54
N ALA A 199 -11.74 2.48 12.53
CA ALA A 199 -10.70 1.70 11.87
C ALA A 199 -9.57 2.60 11.33
N PHE A 200 -9.92 3.71 10.68
CA PHE A 200 -8.92 4.69 10.20
C PHE A 200 -8.09 5.26 11.33
N VAL A 201 -8.71 5.73 12.41
CA VAL A 201 -7.99 6.32 13.55
C VAL A 201 -7.08 5.29 14.22
N HIS A 202 -7.54 4.05 14.37
CA HIS A 202 -6.71 2.95 14.90
C HIS A 202 -5.52 2.64 13.98
N THR A 203 -5.76 2.51 12.68
CA THR A 203 -4.72 2.29 11.67
C THR A 203 -3.69 3.43 11.68
N LEU A 204 -4.17 4.68 11.68
CA LEU A 204 -3.29 5.84 11.67
C LEU A 204 -2.40 5.86 12.92
N ARG A 205 -2.97 5.70 14.11
CA ARG A 205 -2.24 5.72 15.38
C ARG A 205 -1.30 4.52 15.57
N ALA A 206 -1.54 3.42 14.88
CA ALA A 206 -0.62 2.30 14.87
C ALA A 206 0.72 2.65 14.20
N VAL A 207 0.72 3.59 13.23
CA VAL A 207 1.90 3.89 12.40
C VAL A 207 2.36 5.35 12.43
N ILE A 208 1.55 6.30 12.93
CA ILE A 208 1.87 7.74 12.98
C ILE A 208 1.55 8.31 14.37
N ASP A 209 2.39 9.21 14.86
CA ASP A 209 2.15 10.04 16.03
C ASP A 209 2.50 11.52 15.77
N ALA A 210 2.56 12.33 16.82
CA ALA A 210 2.92 13.76 16.72
C ALA A 210 4.33 14.02 16.16
N ARG A 211 5.24 13.02 16.25
CA ARG A 211 6.63 13.12 15.79
C ARG A 211 6.79 12.68 14.34
N GLY A 212 5.83 11.90 13.82
CA GLY A 212 5.86 11.37 12.46
C GLY A 212 5.55 9.87 12.39
N GLN A 213 6.22 9.15 11.52
CA GLN A 213 6.06 7.70 11.38
C GLN A 213 6.72 6.97 12.55
N ARG A 214 5.93 6.17 13.27
CA ARG A 214 6.36 5.37 14.43
C ARG A 214 7.05 4.07 14.02
N VAL A 215 6.69 3.54 12.87
CA VAL A 215 7.19 2.27 12.35
C VAL A 215 8.15 2.58 11.21
N GLY A 216 9.41 2.17 11.38
CA GLY A 216 10.46 2.35 10.40
C GLY A 216 11.05 1.01 9.97
N ALA A 217 11.47 0.95 8.71
CA ALA A 217 12.11 -0.22 8.11
C ALA A 217 13.65 -0.13 8.11
N ALA A 218 14.23 1.00 8.52
CA ALA A 218 15.67 1.29 8.36
C ALA A 218 16.59 0.20 8.93
N ASP A 219 16.20 -0.42 10.05
CA ASP A 219 16.95 -1.51 10.68
C ASP A 219 16.80 -2.86 9.97
N ARG A 220 15.88 -2.98 9.01
CA ARG A 220 15.51 -4.19 8.27
C ARG A 220 15.67 -4.10 6.76
N LEU A 221 16.08 -2.94 6.22
CA LEU A 221 16.30 -2.77 4.78
C LEU A 221 17.31 -3.77 4.20
N TYR A 222 18.27 -4.24 5.01
CA TYR A 222 19.22 -5.29 4.60
C TYR A 222 18.53 -6.60 4.18
N LEU A 223 17.33 -6.89 4.69
CA LEU A 223 16.55 -8.07 4.31
C LEU A 223 16.09 -8.01 2.85
N LEU A 224 15.97 -6.82 2.27
CA LEU A 224 15.58 -6.61 0.88
C LEU A 224 16.65 -7.10 -0.09
N GLU A 225 17.89 -7.37 0.36
CA GLU A 225 18.92 -8.03 -0.47
C GLU A 225 18.46 -9.39 -1.02
N ALA A 226 17.49 -10.03 -0.37
CA ALA A 226 17.03 -11.36 -0.71
C ALA A 226 15.87 -11.38 -1.74
N VAL A 227 15.34 -10.22 -2.12
CA VAL A 227 14.17 -10.10 -2.99
C VAL A 227 14.34 -8.95 -3.99
N PRO A 228 14.06 -9.16 -5.29
CA PRO A 228 14.03 -8.05 -6.24
C PRO A 228 13.08 -6.97 -5.74
N THR A 229 13.58 -5.74 -5.65
CA THR A 229 12.84 -4.62 -5.06
C THR A 229 12.72 -3.48 -6.07
N LEU A 230 11.48 -2.97 -6.25
CA LEU A 230 11.19 -1.72 -6.94
C LEU A 230 10.77 -0.67 -5.92
N ILE A 231 11.34 0.51 -5.99
CA ILE A 231 10.93 1.70 -5.23
C ILE A 231 10.48 2.74 -6.25
N ALA A 232 9.17 3.03 -6.31
CA ALA A 232 8.60 4.03 -7.20
C ALA A 232 8.01 5.17 -6.39
N TRP A 233 8.26 6.42 -6.81
CA TRP A 233 7.82 7.59 -6.04
C TRP A 233 7.37 8.73 -6.93
N GLY A 234 6.31 9.44 -6.49
CA GLY A 234 5.91 10.67 -7.15
C GLY A 234 6.89 11.81 -6.83
N GLU A 235 7.37 12.51 -7.86
CA GLU A 235 8.31 13.63 -7.76
C GLU A 235 7.81 14.73 -6.79
N ARG A 236 6.49 14.96 -6.77
CA ARG A 236 5.85 16.06 -6.00
C ARG A 236 5.12 15.57 -4.75
N ASP A 237 5.51 14.41 -4.23
CA ASP A 237 4.89 13.87 -3.02
C ASP A 237 5.14 14.76 -1.80
N ARG A 238 4.06 15.38 -1.30
CA ARG A 238 4.06 16.22 -0.09
C ARG A 238 3.50 15.50 1.12
N THR A 239 3.07 14.27 0.97
CA THR A 239 2.55 13.42 2.05
C THR A 239 3.68 12.66 2.71
N ILE A 240 4.50 11.98 1.92
CA ILE A 240 5.72 11.30 2.34
C ILE A 240 6.84 11.74 1.37
N PRO A 241 7.89 12.44 1.86
CA PRO A 241 8.96 12.97 1.01
C PRO A 241 9.64 11.90 0.16
N ILE A 242 9.94 12.20 -1.10
CA ILE A 242 10.63 11.31 -2.04
C ILE A 242 12.05 10.94 -1.55
N GLU A 243 12.62 11.78 -0.69
CA GLU A 243 13.91 11.55 -0.03
C GLU A 243 13.94 10.22 0.73
N HIS A 244 12.80 9.74 1.25
CA HIS A 244 12.68 8.42 1.88
C HIS A 244 12.94 7.29 0.87
N GLY A 245 12.38 7.42 -0.32
CA GLY A 245 12.60 6.47 -1.42
C GLY A 245 14.06 6.47 -1.90
N ARG A 246 14.64 7.65 -2.05
CA ARG A 246 16.07 7.82 -2.45
C ARG A 246 17.01 7.26 -1.39
N ALA A 247 16.75 7.52 -0.10
CA ALA A 247 17.54 6.96 1.00
C ALA A 247 17.41 5.43 1.10
N ALA A 248 16.22 4.90 0.91
CA ALA A 248 16.00 3.45 0.88
C ALA A 248 16.72 2.79 -0.31
N HIS A 249 16.68 3.40 -1.50
CA HIS A 249 17.42 2.92 -2.66
C HIS A 249 18.95 2.95 -2.42
N ALA A 250 19.47 4.02 -1.83
CA ALA A 250 20.88 4.10 -1.47
C ALA A 250 21.29 3.01 -0.46
N ALA A 251 20.40 2.62 0.47
CA ALA A 251 20.61 1.54 1.42
C ALA A 251 20.44 0.14 0.80
N VAL A 252 19.76 0.04 -0.35
CA VAL A 252 19.46 -1.20 -1.08
C VAL A 252 19.86 -1.01 -2.56
N PRO A 253 21.16 -1.00 -2.89
CA PRO A 253 21.66 -0.57 -4.22
C PRO A 253 21.20 -1.42 -5.39
N HIS A 254 20.81 -2.68 -5.17
CA HIS A 254 20.26 -3.57 -6.21
C HIS A 254 18.75 -3.35 -6.43
N SER A 255 18.09 -2.49 -5.64
CA SER A 255 16.72 -2.09 -5.93
C SER A 255 16.66 -1.22 -7.19
N ARG A 256 15.53 -1.24 -7.90
CA ARG A 256 15.24 -0.30 -8.97
C ARG A 256 14.51 0.91 -8.40
N PHE A 257 15.03 2.12 -8.58
CA PHE A 257 14.36 3.36 -8.22
C PHE A 257 13.73 4.01 -9.44
N VAL A 258 12.47 4.43 -9.31
CA VAL A 258 11.71 5.12 -10.37
C VAL A 258 11.06 6.36 -9.80
N GLU A 259 11.45 7.51 -10.31
CA GLU A 259 10.80 8.78 -10.03
C GLU A 259 9.74 9.04 -11.09
N LEU A 260 8.50 9.26 -10.64
CA LEU A 260 7.35 9.47 -11.51
C LEU A 260 7.11 10.98 -11.66
N GLU A 261 7.52 11.51 -12.80
CA GLU A 261 7.46 12.94 -13.12
C GLU A 261 6.03 13.49 -12.99
N GLY A 262 5.90 14.63 -12.35
CA GLY A 262 4.65 15.34 -12.15
C GLY A 262 3.66 14.67 -11.20
N ALA A 263 3.87 13.41 -10.80
CA ALA A 263 3.02 12.72 -9.85
C ALA A 263 3.30 13.18 -8.41
N ALA A 264 2.27 13.15 -7.57
CA ALA A 264 2.39 13.38 -6.13
C ALA A 264 2.19 12.05 -5.37
N HIS A 265 1.38 12.06 -4.28
CA HIS A 265 1.25 10.90 -3.39
C HIS A 265 0.47 9.71 -3.96
N PHE A 266 -0.28 9.91 -5.04
CA PHE A 266 -1.11 8.86 -5.65
C PHE A 266 -0.66 8.51 -7.07
N PRO A 267 0.59 8.06 -7.30
CA PRO A 267 1.10 7.83 -8.65
C PRO A 267 0.29 6.77 -9.43
N HIS A 268 -0.36 5.82 -8.76
CA HIS A 268 -1.27 4.85 -9.36
C HIS A 268 -2.57 5.47 -9.94
N LEU A 269 -2.88 6.74 -9.60
CA LEU A 269 -3.99 7.52 -10.14
C LEU A 269 -3.52 8.69 -11.02
N GLU A 270 -2.36 9.26 -10.71
CA GLU A 270 -1.84 10.48 -11.32
C GLU A 270 -0.97 10.18 -12.54
N ALA A 271 -0.24 9.06 -12.52
CA ALA A 271 0.62 8.57 -13.60
C ALA A 271 0.50 7.06 -13.79
N PRO A 272 -0.73 6.51 -13.98
CA PRO A 272 -0.98 5.07 -13.96
C PRO A 272 -0.22 4.31 -15.05
N GLU A 273 -0.10 4.88 -16.26
CA GLU A 273 0.61 4.24 -17.37
C GLU A 273 2.12 4.16 -17.10
N ALA A 274 2.71 5.22 -16.55
CA ALA A 274 4.13 5.24 -16.21
C ALA A 274 4.44 4.24 -15.07
N LEU A 275 3.59 4.18 -14.03
CA LEU A 275 3.75 3.23 -12.95
C LEU A 275 3.55 1.79 -13.43
N ALA A 276 2.52 1.52 -14.23
CA ALA A 276 2.28 0.18 -14.78
C ALA A 276 3.42 -0.28 -15.68
N GLY A 277 3.93 0.59 -16.55
CA GLY A 277 5.12 0.32 -17.39
C GLY A 277 6.35 -0.01 -16.53
N ALA A 278 6.63 0.80 -15.51
CA ALA A 278 7.76 0.55 -14.61
C ALA A 278 7.66 -0.79 -13.87
N LEU A 279 6.44 -1.17 -13.43
CA LEU A 279 6.17 -2.47 -12.79
C LEU A 279 6.36 -3.62 -13.77
N LEU A 280 5.80 -3.53 -14.98
CA LEU A 280 5.93 -4.59 -16.02
C LEU A 280 7.38 -4.78 -16.43
N ASP A 281 8.13 -3.70 -16.71
CA ASP A 281 9.53 -3.74 -17.07
C ASP A 281 10.40 -4.35 -15.95
N TRP A 282 10.12 -3.98 -14.70
CA TRP A 282 10.84 -4.52 -13.55
C TRP A 282 10.55 -6.01 -13.34
N ILE A 283 9.28 -6.43 -13.43
CA ILE A 283 8.91 -7.85 -13.32
C ILE A 283 9.59 -8.65 -14.43
N ALA A 284 9.59 -8.15 -15.67
CA ALA A 284 10.21 -8.83 -16.80
C ALA A 284 11.75 -8.89 -16.73
N ALA A 285 12.38 -7.93 -16.06
CA ALA A 285 13.84 -7.84 -15.93
C ALA A 285 14.42 -8.59 -14.72
N THR A 286 13.57 -9.18 -13.88
CA THR A 286 14.01 -9.83 -12.63
C THR A 286 13.48 -11.25 -12.52
N GLU A 287 14.29 -12.15 -11.97
CA GLU A 287 13.85 -13.48 -11.59
C GLU A 287 13.08 -13.44 -10.25
N PRO A 288 12.03 -14.25 -10.06
CA PRO A 288 11.34 -14.35 -8.79
C PRO A 288 12.26 -14.90 -7.70
N ALA A 289 12.24 -14.28 -6.53
CA ALA A 289 12.94 -14.83 -5.38
C ALA A 289 12.26 -16.12 -4.91
N SER A 290 13.08 -17.08 -4.49
CA SER A 290 12.64 -18.30 -3.80
C SER A 290 13.43 -18.42 -2.51
N LEU A 291 12.81 -18.03 -1.41
CA LEU A 291 13.42 -18.03 -0.09
C LEU A 291 12.93 -19.21 0.74
N ASP A 292 13.82 -20.09 1.11
CA ASP A 292 13.59 -21.12 2.12
C ASP A 292 14.02 -20.65 3.52
N ASP A 293 13.71 -21.46 4.52
CA ASP A 293 14.06 -21.16 5.92
C ASP A 293 15.57 -21.09 6.16
N GLU A 294 16.37 -21.80 5.37
CA GLU A 294 17.83 -21.78 5.52
C GLU A 294 18.42 -20.49 4.97
N ALA A 295 18.02 -20.08 3.78
CA ALA A 295 18.40 -18.79 3.19
C ALA A 295 18.00 -17.64 4.09
N TRP A 296 16.78 -17.66 4.63
CA TRP A 296 16.28 -16.66 5.57
C TRP A 296 17.10 -16.62 6.87
N ARG A 297 17.38 -17.77 7.45
CA ARG A 297 18.24 -17.89 8.66
C ARG A 297 19.63 -17.34 8.41
N LYS A 298 20.22 -17.62 7.27
CA LYS A 298 21.55 -17.12 6.89
C LYS A 298 21.57 -15.59 6.79
N LEU A 299 20.52 -15.00 6.19
CA LEU A 299 20.36 -13.56 6.06
C LEU A 299 20.24 -12.88 7.42
N LEU A 300 19.41 -13.40 8.32
CA LEU A 300 19.25 -12.87 9.67
C LEU A 300 20.55 -12.91 10.49
N ARG A 301 21.36 -13.96 10.32
CA ARG A 301 22.64 -14.14 11.04
C ARG A 301 23.75 -13.20 10.55
N ARG A 302 23.74 -12.77 9.29
CA ARG A 302 24.75 -11.84 8.76
C ARG A 302 24.86 -10.55 9.56
N ARG A 303 23.76 -9.98 10.02
CA ARG A 303 23.75 -8.73 10.81
C ARG A 303 24.06 -8.96 12.29
N ALA A 304 23.77 -10.12 12.82
CA ALA A 304 24.12 -10.46 14.22
C ALA A 304 25.63 -10.51 14.43
N SER A 305 26.37 -10.95 13.42
CA SER A 305 27.87 -11.01 13.47
C SER A 305 28.53 -9.66 13.16
N ALA A 306 27.85 -8.71 12.54
CA ALA A 306 28.37 -7.39 12.19
C ALA A 306 28.24 -6.33 13.30
N ARG A 307 27.49 -6.60 14.37
CA ARG A 307 27.44 -5.72 15.55
C ARG A 307 28.49 -6.16 16.57
N PRO A 308 29.47 -5.30 16.93
CA PRO A 308 30.33 -5.60 18.08
C PRO A 308 29.41 -5.77 19.30
N ARG A 309 29.61 -6.84 20.07
CA ARG A 309 28.98 -6.99 21.38
C ARG A 309 29.38 -5.76 22.19
N ALA A 310 28.43 -4.90 22.53
CA ALA A 310 28.64 -3.87 23.52
C ALA A 310 29.07 -4.59 24.80
N ALA A 311 30.30 -4.29 25.25
CA ALA A 311 30.90 -4.79 26.51
C ALA A 311 30.18 -4.13 27.69
#